data_9aa8ff6a218067538767f453794cb46c
#
_entry.id   9aa8ff6a218067538767f453794cb46c
#
_cell.length_a   1.000
_cell.length_b   1.000
_cell.length_c   1.000
_cell.angle_alpha   90.00
_cell.angle_beta   90.00
_cell.angle_gamma   90.00
#
_symmetry.space_group_name_H-M   'P 1'
#
loop_
_entity.id
_entity.type
_entity.pdbx_description
1 polymer ?
#
loop_
_entity_poly.entity_id
_entity_poly.type
_entity_poly.pdbx_seq_one_letter_code
_entity_poly.pdbx_strand_id
1 'polypeptide(L)'
;MKKYKFYILMTLALFTLASCTKNMVLPVASGSPYEVLVVLEDEIWEAPAGRALFDILDTDVPGLPQSERSFRISHTDPKHYDHLMQLFRNIILVKIDKSQFSQTRMRFARDKYATEQIVLTINSPSLESLKEFCVQHRQEVVDFLTRTEMNRLIKRLEKKHSKATDDLAWLLFSCHIFAPDELKSYKKGDHFFWTSNNTASGLENICMYSYEYEGPQTFTKEYMLHKRDSIMEKNLPGEKEGMYMQTDTLCTLVKPIVVHNNFAMEARGLWFMKNDCMGGPFVSHSRVDTETNRVVVAEAFVYAPEKKKRDLIRRLEASLYTLELPQEQYSLIDTDVEEEEKSKN
;
A
#
# COMPACT_ATOMS: atom_id res chain seq x y z
N MET A 1 -21.01 -24.94 -63.19
CA MET A 1 -20.68 -23.58 -62.84
C MET A 1 -21.57 -22.94 -61.71
N LYS A 2 -22.89 -23.17 -61.66
CA LYS A 2 -23.80 -22.60 -60.64
C LYS A 2 -23.57 -23.17 -59.23
N LYS A 3 -23.23 -24.47 -59.09
CA LYS A 3 -22.97 -25.08 -57.74
C LYS A 3 -21.71 -24.55 -57.04
N TYR A 4 -20.63 -24.30 -57.79
CA TYR A 4 -19.39 -23.72 -57.17
C TYR A 4 -19.55 -22.27 -56.71
N LYS A 5 -20.36 -21.48 -57.42
CA LYS A 5 -20.68 -20.11 -57.00
C LYS A 5 -21.45 -20.09 -55.65
N PHE A 6 -22.33 -21.07 -55.44
CA PHE A 6 -23.09 -21.21 -54.21
C PHE A 6 -22.19 -21.58 -53.01
N TYR A 7 -21.25 -22.51 -53.19
CA TYR A 7 -20.29 -22.88 -52.14
C TYR A 7 -19.30 -21.76 -51.83
N ILE A 8 -18.84 -21.00 -52.82
CA ILE A 8 -18.00 -19.84 -52.62
C ILE A 8 -18.75 -18.73 -51.86
N LEU A 9 -20.02 -18.50 -52.15
CA LEU A 9 -20.86 -17.53 -51.44
C LEU A 9 -21.12 -17.97 -49.98
N MET A 10 -21.33 -19.28 -49.76
CA MET A 10 -21.55 -19.84 -48.43
C MET A 10 -20.29 -19.86 -47.59
N THR A 11 -19.10 -20.09 -48.15
CA THR A 11 -17.80 -19.96 -47.45
C THR A 11 -17.47 -18.50 -47.15
N LEU A 12 -17.79 -17.55 -48.03
CA LEU A 12 -17.61 -16.14 -47.81
C LEU A 12 -18.53 -15.63 -46.68
N ALA A 13 -19.77 -16.14 -46.60
CA ALA A 13 -20.72 -15.82 -45.53
C ALA A 13 -20.30 -16.40 -44.14
N LEU A 14 -19.60 -17.55 -44.13
CA LEU A 14 -19.05 -18.10 -42.88
C LEU A 14 -17.86 -17.29 -42.36
N PHE A 15 -17.08 -16.64 -43.21
CA PHE A 15 -15.95 -15.79 -42.79
C PHE A 15 -16.38 -14.43 -42.23
N THR A 16 -17.59 -13.96 -42.53
CA THR A 16 -18.12 -12.70 -41.98
C THR A 16 -18.68 -12.83 -40.54
N LEU A 17 -18.81 -14.07 -40.04
CA LEU A 17 -19.20 -14.34 -38.64
C LEU A 17 -18.00 -14.49 -37.70
N ALA A 18 -16.78 -14.22 -38.16
CA ALA A 18 -15.67 -13.94 -37.29
C ALA A 18 -15.97 -12.60 -36.55
N SER A 19 -16.86 -12.71 -35.58
CA SER A 19 -17.23 -11.68 -34.65
C SER A 19 -15.94 -11.05 -34.12
N CYS A 20 -15.73 -9.79 -34.43
CA CYS A 20 -14.86 -8.94 -33.63
C CYS A 20 -15.35 -9.05 -32.19
N THR A 21 -14.76 -9.90 -31.38
CA THR A 21 -14.77 -9.72 -29.97
C THR A 21 -14.05 -8.38 -29.77
N LYS A 22 -14.83 -7.28 -29.71
CA LYS A 22 -14.34 -6.02 -29.19
C LYS A 22 -13.82 -6.37 -27.79
N ASN A 23 -12.51 -6.53 -27.66
CA ASN A 23 -11.89 -6.45 -26.36
C ASN A 23 -12.26 -5.05 -25.83
N MET A 24 -13.32 -4.98 -25.04
CA MET A 24 -13.71 -3.74 -24.37
C MET A 24 -12.55 -3.39 -23.47
N VAL A 25 -11.76 -2.40 -23.89
CA VAL A 25 -10.70 -1.84 -23.04
C VAL A 25 -11.40 -1.15 -21.88
N LEU A 26 -11.23 -1.70 -20.69
CA LEU A 26 -11.78 -1.09 -19.49
C LEU A 26 -11.12 0.28 -19.28
N PRO A 27 -11.89 1.30 -18.87
CA PRO A 27 -11.33 2.58 -18.48
C PRO A 27 -10.44 2.41 -17.24
N VAL A 28 -9.58 3.39 -16.98
CA VAL A 28 -8.78 3.40 -15.74
C VAL A 28 -9.69 3.81 -14.59
N ALA A 29 -9.51 3.17 -13.43
CA ALA A 29 -10.28 3.49 -12.24
C ALA A 29 -10.04 4.94 -11.78
N SER A 30 -11.11 5.60 -11.34
CA SER A 30 -11.13 6.97 -10.85
C SER A 30 -10.95 7.03 -9.34
N GLY A 31 -10.70 8.24 -8.83
CA GLY A 31 -10.58 8.51 -7.39
C GLY A 31 -9.14 8.65 -6.91
N SER A 32 -9.00 9.22 -5.73
CA SER A 32 -7.72 9.47 -5.06
C SER A 32 -7.17 8.18 -4.41
N PRO A 33 -5.86 8.07 -4.18
CA PRO A 33 -5.30 6.99 -3.36
C PRO A 33 -6.02 6.90 -2.01
N TYR A 34 -6.27 5.66 -1.56
CA TYR A 34 -6.97 5.37 -0.29
C TYR A 34 -8.39 5.93 -0.21
N GLU A 35 -9.04 6.20 -1.33
CA GLU A 35 -10.46 6.53 -1.40
C GLU A 35 -11.28 5.24 -1.55
N VAL A 36 -12.36 5.13 -0.76
CA VAL A 36 -13.26 3.96 -0.72
C VAL A 36 -14.69 4.45 -0.85
N LEU A 37 -15.41 3.94 -1.85
CA LEU A 37 -16.84 4.12 -2.00
C LEU A 37 -17.57 2.95 -1.36
N VAL A 38 -18.40 3.20 -0.36
CA VAL A 38 -19.30 2.21 0.23
C VAL A 38 -20.68 2.34 -0.41
N VAL A 39 -21.18 1.23 -0.94
CA VAL A 39 -22.53 1.12 -1.51
C VAL A 39 -23.39 0.33 -0.55
N LEU A 40 -24.28 1.03 0.15
CA LEU A 40 -25.14 0.51 1.19
C LEU A 40 -26.37 1.42 1.32
N GLU A 41 -27.52 0.90 1.62
CA GLU A 41 -28.74 1.69 1.84
C GLU A 41 -28.53 2.74 2.93
N ASP A 42 -29.04 3.98 2.71
CA ASP A 42 -28.85 5.12 3.61
C ASP A 42 -29.26 4.81 5.05
N GLU A 43 -30.41 4.14 5.22
CA GLU A 43 -30.95 3.75 6.53
C GLU A 43 -30.02 2.78 7.27
N ILE A 44 -29.40 1.85 6.53
CA ILE A 44 -28.47 0.88 7.10
C ILE A 44 -27.12 1.54 7.41
N TRP A 45 -26.67 2.46 6.56
CA TRP A 45 -25.45 3.21 6.77
C TRP A 45 -25.44 3.98 8.09
N GLU A 46 -26.57 4.58 8.45
CA GLU A 46 -26.74 5.30 9.71
C GLU A 46 -27.06 4.37 10.91
N ALA A 47 -27.41 3.10 10.66
CA ALA A 47 -27.67 2.12 11.69
C ALA A 47 -26.36 1.55 12.30
N PRO A 48 -26.43 0.84 13.45
CA PRO A 48 -25.24 0.28 14.11
C PRO A 48 -24.35 -0.61 13.22
N ALA A 49 -24.92 -1.33 12.26
CA ALA A 49 -24.16 -2.17 11.34
C ALA A 49 -23.34 -1.34 10.33
N GLY A 50 -23.93 -0.30 9.75
CA GLY A 50 -23.24 0.63 8.86
C GLY A 50 -22.19 1.44 9.60
N ARG A 51 -22.48 1.89 10.82
CA ARG A 51 -21.49 2.58 11.67
C ARG A 51 -20.30 1.70 12.02
N ALA A 52 -20.51 0.41 12.28
CA ALA A 52 -19.41 -0.53 12.48
C ALA A 52 -18.51 -0.66 11.24
N LEU A 53 -19.08 -0.65 10.03
CA LEU A 53 -18.30 -0.62 8.79
C LEU A 53 -17.56 0.73 8.61
N PHE A 54 -18.22 1.85 8.91
CA PHE A 54 -17.58 3.17 8.92
C PHE A 54 -16.37 3.18 9.86
N ASP A 55 -16.52 2.69 11.09
CA ASP A 55 -15.47 2.67 12.11
C ASP A 55 -14.23 1.87 11.69
N ILE A 56 -14.40 0.83 10.86
CA ILE A 56 -13.27 0.13 10.24
C ILE A 56 -12.46 1.09 9.36
N LEU A 57 -13.15 1.79 8.47
CA LEU A 57 -12.53 2.67 7.47
C LEU A 57 -11.98 3.96 8.09
N ASP A 58 -12.55 4.39 9.23
CA ASP A 58 -12.15 5.55 10.00
C ASP A 58 -10.93 5.30 10.92
N THR A 59 -10.38 4.08 10.88
CA THR A 59 -9.18 3.72 11.65
C THR A 59 -8.01 4.61 11.26
N ASP A 60 -7.30 5.13 12.25
CA ASP A 60 -6.13 5.99 12.05
C ASP A 60 -4.93 5.22 11.48
N VAL A 61 -4.10 5.94 10.73
CA VAL A 61 -2.79 5.44 10.30
C VAL A 61 -1.83 5.53 11.50
N PRO A 62 -1.23 4.42 11.94
CA PRO A 62 -0.30 4.45 13.06
C PRO A 62 0.99 5.19 12.72
N GLY A 63 1.62 5.78 13.74
CA GLY A 63 2.92 6.45 13.63
C GLY A 63 2.87 7.83 12.97
N LEU A 64 1.70 8.47 12.89
CA LEU A 64 1.56 9.86 12.47
C LEU A 64 1.51 10.80 13.69
N PRO A 65 2.03 12.04 13.56
CA PRO A 65 1.99 13.02 14.66
C PRO A 65 0.58 13.59 14.92
N GLN A 66 -0.34 13.35 13.99
CA GLN A 66 -1.73 13.76 14.07
C GLN A 66 -2.61 12.58 13.66
N SER A 67 -3.83 12.50 14.21
CA SER A 67 -4.83 11.54 13.76
C SER A 67 -5.18 11.79 12.29
N GLU A 68 -4.92 10.81 11.45
CA GLU A 68 -5.31 10.82 10.04
C GLU A 68 -5.92 9.47 9.68
N ARG A 69 -7.15 9.51 9.18
CA ARG A 69 -7.89 8.31 8.75
C ARG A 69 -7.14 7.50 7.70
N SER A 70 -7.22 6.20 7.80
CA SER A 70 -6.65 5.28 6.81
C SER A 70 -7.24 5.49 5.43
N PHE A 71 -8.54 5.81 5.33
CA PHE A 71 -9.23 5.95 4.05
C PHE A 71 -10.02 7.25 3.96
N ARG A 72 -10.23 7.72 2.73
CA ARG A 72 -11.23 8.74 2.38
C ARG A 72 -12.52 8.00 2.09
N ILE A 73 -13.54 8.22 2.92
CA ILE A 73 -14.79 7.46 2.88
C ILE A 73 -15.84 8.26 2.12
N SER A 74 -16.38 7.67 1.07
CA SER A 74 -17.57 8.10 0.37
C SER A 74 -18.66 7.05 0.52
N HIS A 75 -19.91 7.45 0.58
CA HIS A 75 -21.05 6.55 0.70
C HIS A 75 -22.11 6.89 -0.36
N THR A 76 -22.82 5.88 -0.83
CA THR A 76 -23.98 6.04 -1.71
C THR A 76 -25.02 4.94 -1.47
N ASP A 77 -26.28 5.31 -1.56
CA ASP A 77 -27.40 4.33 -1.61
C ASP A 77 -27.33 3.53 -2.92
N PRO A 78 -27.62 2.22 -2.93
CA PRO A 78 -27.65 1.40 -4.15
C PRO A 78 -28.51 1.99 -5.28
N LYS A 79 -29.56 2.76 -4.97
CA LYS A 79 -30.42 3.44 -5.96
C LYS A 79 -29.67 4.49 -6.78
N HIS A 80 -28.61 5.08 -6.21
CA HIS A 80 -27.81 6.14 -6.82
C HIS A 80 -26.47 5.62 -7.36
N TYR A 81 -26.17 4.33 -7.17
CA TYR A 81 -24.95 3.70 -7.64
C TYR A 81 -24.97 3.52 -9.16
N ASP A 82 -24.51 4.54 -9.87
CA ASP A 82 -24.50 4.63 -11.32
C ASP A 82 -23.16 4.15 -11.94
N HIS A 83 -23.09 4.23 -13.28
CA HIS A 83 -21.93 3.82 -14.05
C HIS A 83 -20.66 4.67 -13.76
N LEU A 84 -20.81 5.94 -13.34
CA LEU A 84 -19.66 6.78 -12.97
C LEU A 84 -19.09 6.34 -11.61
N MET A 85 -19.95 6.02 -10.67
CA MET A 85 -19.56 5.48 -9.37
C MET A 85 -18.94 4.09 -9.49
N GLN A 86 -19.33 3.30 -10.49
CA GLN A 86 -18.69 2.01 -10.79
C GLN A 86 -17.22 2.16 -11.19
N LEU A 87 -16.75 3.35 -11.56
CA LEU A 87 -15.34 3.58 -11.88
C LEU A 87 -14.44 3.87 -10.67
N PHE A 88 -15.00 3.98 -9.46
CA PHE A 88 -14.18 4.17 -8.25
C PHE A 88 -13.16 3.04 -8.09
N ARG A 89 -11.97 3.40 -7.65
CA ARG A 89 -10.83 2.47 -7.53
C ARG A 89 -11.00 1.41 -6.44
N ASN A 90 -11.66 1.75 -5.34
CA ASN A 90 -12.05 0.81 -4.29
C ASN A 90 -13.52 0.99 -3.99
N ILE A 91 -14.27 -0.08 -4.15
CA ILE A 91 -15.72 -0.12 -3.89
C ILE A 91 -15.99 -1.22 -2.88
N ILE A 92 -16.79 -0.93 -1.86
CA ILE A 92 -17.36 -1.92 -0.96
C ILE A 92 -18.86 -2.02 -1.26
N LEU A 93 -19.27 -3.17 -1.79
CA LEU A 93 -20.68 -3.49 -2.00
C LEU A 93 -21.18 -4.32 -0.83
N VAL A 94 -22.19 -3.86 -0.10
CA VAL A 94 -22.80 -4.64 0.96
C VAL A 94 -24.16 -5.17 0.51
N LYS A 95 -24.38 -6.47 0.66
CA LYS A 95 -25.65 -7.15 0.34
C LYS A 95 -26.17 -7.89 1.56
N ILE A 96 -27.40 -7.59 1.95
CA ILE A 96 -28.04 -8.24 3.09
C ILE A 96 -29.27 -8.99 2.60
N ASP A 97 -29.23 -10.32 2.70
CA ASP A 97 -30.32 -11.18 2.26
C ASP A 97 -30.27 -12.53 3.00
N LYS A 98 -31.21 -12.73 3.92
CA LYS A 98 -31.32 -13.97 4.70
C LYS A 98 -31.69 -15.19 3.85
N SER A 99 -32.33 -14.98 2.68
CA SER A 99 -32.71 -16.07 1.79
C SER A 99 -31.54 -16.60 0.96
N GLN A 100 -30.54 -15.75 0.69
CA GLN A 100 -29.38 -16.07 -0.15
C GLN A 100 -28.14 -16.42 0.68
N PHE A 101 -28.00 -15.85 1.88
CA PHE A 101 -26.77 -15.98 2.67
C PHE A 101 -27.05 -16.65 4.02
N SER A 102 -26.24 -17.63 4.38
CA SER A 102 -26.30 -18.33 5.68
C SER A 102 -25.31 -17.76 6.71
N GLN A 103 -24.28 -17.06 6.24
CA GLN A 103 -23.22 -16.41 7.05
C GLN A 103 -22.67 -15.20 6.33
N THR A 104 -22.04 -14.28 7.08
CA THR A 104 -21.36 -13.13 6.48
C THR A 104 -20.04 -13.58 5.87
N ARG A 105 -19.81 -13.18 4.62
CA ARG A 105 -18.57 -13.44 3.88
C ARG A 105 -18.12 -12.21 3.10
N MET A 106 -16.82 -12.04 3.01
CA MET A 106 -16.16 -11.03 2.20
C MET A 106 -15.50 -11.69 1.00
N ARG A 107 -15.70 -11.12 -0.19
CA ARG A 107 -15.06 -11.54 -1.45
C ARG A 107 -14.64 -10.31 -2.22
N PHE A 108 -13.71 -10.45 -3.14
CA PHE A 108 -13.31 -9.36 -4.01
C PHE A 108 -13.24 -9.76 -5.48
N ALA A 109 -13.37 -8.75 -6.34
CA ALA A 109 -13.13 -8.86 -7.77
C ALA A 109 -12.14 -7.76 -8.20
N ARG A 110 -11.19 -8.13 -9.07
CA ARG A 110 -10.26 -7.20 -9.69
C ARG A 110 -10.80 -6.77 -11.05
N ASP A 111 -10.58 -5.49 -11.40
CA ASP A 111 -10.85 -4.95 -12.73
C ASP A 111 -12.26 -5.27 -13.25
N LYS A 112 -13.27 -5.15 -12.38
CA LYS A 112 -14.66 -5.48 -12.72
C LYS A 112 -15.28 -4.46 -13.68
N TYR A 113 -15.09 -3.18 -13.43
CA TYR A 113 -15.63 -2.08 -14.22
C TYR A 113 -14.56 -1.15 -14.79
N ALA A 114 -13.38 -1.15 -14.17
CA ALA A 114 -12.24 -0.31 -14.55
C ALA A 114 -10.94 -1.05 -14.24
N THR A 115 -9.87 -0.73 -14.96
CA THR A 115 -8.52 -1.25 -14.66
C THR A 115 -7.97 -0.68 -13.36
N GLU A 116 -7.15 -1.43 -12.66
CA GLU A 116 -6.60 -1.08 -11.32
C GLU A 116 -7.69 -0.90 -10.25
N GLN A 117 -8.83 -1.57 -10.40
CA GLN A 117 -9.98 -1.51 -9.50
C GLN A 117 -10.06 -2.73 -8.58
N ILE A 118 -10.54 -2.50 -7.34
CA ILE A 118 -11.02 -3.55 -6.45
C ILE A 118 -12.48 -3.27 -6.11
N VAL A 119 -13.31 -4.30 -6.26
CA VAL A 119 -14.68 -4.33 -5.78
C VAL A 119 -14.76 -5.39 -4.68
N LEU A 120 -14.85 -4.96 -3.44
CA LEU A 120 -15.02 -5.81 -2.26
C LEU A 120 -16.51 -6.01 -2.02
N THR A 121 -16.99 -7.24 -1.98
CA THR A 121 -18.39 -7.56 -1.70
C THR A 121 -18.52 -8.21 -0.34
N ILE A 122 -19.35 -7.65 0.55
CA ILE A 122 -19.70 -8.21 1.85
C ILE A 122 -21.14 -8.68 1.77
N ASN A 123 -21.33 -9.99 1.78
CA ASN A 123 -22.65 -10.62 1.78
C ASN A 123 -23.01 -11.05 3.20
N SER A 124 -24.19 -10.68 3.70
CA SER A 124 -24.61 -10.99 5.07
C SER A 124 -26.07 -11.45 5.14
N PRO A 125 -26.41 -12.39 6.03
CA PRO A 125 -27.80 -12.79 6.22
C PRO A 125 -28.63 -11.76 7.02
N SER A 126 -27.98 -10.89 7.81
CA SER A 126 -28.66 -9.90 8.64
C SER A 126 -27.77 -8.74 9.03
N LEU A 127 -28.36 -7.66 9.54
CA LEU A 127 -27.63 -6.49 10.06
C LEU A 127 -26.75 -6.86 11.26
N GLU A 128 -27.24 -7.72 12.14
CA GLU A 128 -26.49 -8.15 13.32
C GLU A 128 -25.22 -8.93 12.91
N SER A 129 -25.38 -9.90 11.99
CA SER A 129 -24.24 -10.66 11.46
C SER A 129 -23.23 -9.77 10.72
N LEU A 130 -23.69 -8.71 10.02
CA LEU A 130 -22.81 -7.73 9.39
C LEU A 130 -22.02 -6.96 10.46
N LYS A 131 -22.67 -6.49 11.51
CA LYS A 131 -22.03 -5.76 12.61
C LYS A 131 -20.99 -6.62 13.32
N GLU A 132 -21.34 -7.87 13.67
CA GLU A 132 -20.41 -8.81 14.29
C GLU A 132 -19.19 -9.06 13.39
N PHE A 133 -19.40 -9.28 12.10
CA PHE A 133 -18.32 -9.43 11.11
C PHE A 133 -17.40 -8.21 11.09
N CYS A 134 -17.95 -7.00 11.03
CA CYS A 134 -17.18 -5.77 11.04
C CYS A 134 -16.29 -5.63 12.28
N VAL A 135 -16.79 -6.04 13.46
CA VAL A 135 -16.00 -6.00 14.70
C VAL A 135 -14.88 -7.04 14.68
N GLN A 136 -15.17 -8.27 14.25
CA GLN A 136 -14.23 -9.39 14.27
C GLN A 136 -13.15 -9.29 13.19
N HIS A 137 -13.49 -8.78 11.99
CA HIS A 137 -12.61 -8.72 10.82
C HIS A 137 -12.09 -7.30 10.51
N ARG A 138 -12.13 -6.41 11.51
CA ARG A 138 -11.70 -5.01 11.35
C ARG A 138 -10.33 -4.89 10.69
N GLN A 139 -9.34 -5.57 11.26
CA GLN A 139 -7.95 -5.47 10.79
C GLN A 139 -7.79 -6.08 9.40
N GLU A 140 -8.46 -7.19 9.12
CA GLU A 140 -8.43 -7.85 7.81
C GLU A 140 -8.91 -6.93 6.67
N VAL A 141 -10.03 -6.22 6.88
CA VAL A 141 -10.54 -5.26 5.88
C VAL A 141 -9.57 -4.09 5.68
N VAL A 142 -9.03 -3.53 6.77
CA VAL A 142 -8.05 -2.43 6.70
C VAL A 142 -6.80 -2.87 5.98
N ASP A 143 -6.26 -4.04 6.30
CA ASP A 143 -5.04 -4.59 5.70
C ASP A 143 -5.27 -4.90 4.23
N PHE A 144 -6.38 -5.52 3.87
CA PHE A 144 -6.74 -5.81 2.47
C PHE A 144 -6.75 -4.56 1.60
N LEU A 145 -7.47 -3.51 2.02
CA LEU A 145 -7.56 -2.26 1.26
C LEU A 145 -6.22 -1.52 1.22
N THR A 146 -5.46 -1.54 2.32
CA THR A 146 -4.14 -0.92 2.40
C THR A 146 -3.14 -1.63 1.48
N ARG A 147 -3.08 -2.96 1.51
CA ARG A 147 -2.22 -3.78 0.62
C ARG A 147 -2.59 -3.57 -0.85
N THR A 148 -3.88 -3.47 -1.16
CA THR A 148 -4.35 -3.17 -2.52
C THR A 148 -3.80 -1.85 -3.04
N GLU A 149 -3.86 -0.78 -2.24
CA GLU A 149 -3.30 0.53 -2.60
C GLU A 149 -1.77 0.47 -2.67
N MET A 150 -1.14 -0.23 -1.74
CA MET A 150 0.31 -0.42 -1.73
C MET A 150 0.78 -1.13 -3.00
N ASN A 151 0.12 -2.21 -3.42
CA ASN A 151 0.45 -2.93 -4.65
C ASN A 151 0.30 -2.06 -5.91
N ARG A 152 -0.67 -1.13 -5.95
CA ARG A 152 -0.78 -0.16 -7.06
C ARG A 152 0.40 0.81 -7.08
N LEU A 153 0.84 1.28 -5.90
CA LEU A 153 2.01 2.15 -5.80
C LEU A 153 3.29 1.42 -6.22
N ILE A 154 3.48 0.18 -5.78
CA ILE A 154 4.59 -0.69 -6.18
C ILE A 154 4.63 -0.85 -7.70
N LYS A 155 3.50 -1.22 -8.34
CA LYS A 155 3.41 -1.34 -9.81
C LYS A 155 3.76 -0.05 -10.55
N ARG A 156 3.52 1.13 -9.96
CA ARG A 156 3.95 2.40 -10.55
C ARG A 156 5.45 2.60 -10.40
N LEU A 157 6.01 2.27 -9.24
CA LEU A 157 7.46 2.33 -8.99
C LEU A 157 8.22 1.37 -9.90
N GLU A 158 7.72 0.16 -10.16
CA GLU A 158 8.28 -0.77 -11.15
C GLU A 158 8.40 -0.15 -12.54
N LYS A 159 7.39 0.61 -12.95
CA LYS A 159 7.37 1.27 -14.26
C LYS A 159 8.24 2.52 -14.31
N LYS A 160 8.32 3.26 -13.20
CA LYS A 160 9.07 4.52 -13.13
C LYS A 160 9.52 4.80 -11.70
N HIS A 161 10.82 4.82 -11.49
CA HIS A 161 11.47 5.07 -10.21
C HIS A 161 12.77 5.89 -10.38
N SER A 162 13.32 6.34 -9.27
CA SER A 162 14.60 7.05 -9.21
C SER A 162 15.75 6.08 -9.47
N LYS A 163 16.31 6.14 -10.68
CA LYS A 163 17.50 5.35 -11.02
C LYS A 163 18.69 5.66 -10.10
N ALA A 164 18.86 6.92 -9.71
CA ALA A 164 19.95 7.31 -8.82
C ALA A 164 19.84 6.63 -7.44
N THR A 165 18.64 6.45 -6.92
CA THR A 165 18.41 5.74 -5.65
C THR A 165 18.72 4.25 -5.80
N ASP A 166 18.28 3.63 -6.88
CA ASP A 166 18.53 2.21 -7.17
C ASP A 166 20.04 1.95 -7.40
N ASP A 167 20.71 2.78 -8.19
CA ASP A 167 22.17 2.70 -8.41
C ASP A 167 22.96 2.83 -7.08
N LEU A 168 22.50 3.65 -6.13
CA LEU A 168 23.11 3.78 -4.80
C LEU A 168 22.88 2.54 -3.94
N ALA A 169 21.68 1.95 -3.98
CA ALA A 169 21.36 0.73 -3.25
C ALA A 169 22.20 -0.45 -3.78
N TRP A 170 22.33 -0.55 -5.09
CA TRP A 170 23.21 -1.56 -5.71
C TRP A 170 24.67 -1.36 -5.33
N LEU A 171 25.17 -0.15 -5.44
CA LEU A 171 26.59 0.17 -5.18
C LEU A 171 27.00 -0.12 -3.72
N LEU A 172 26.13 0.18 -2.75
CA LEU A 172 26.48 0.12 -1.32
C LEU A 172 26.04 -1.18 -0.64
N PHE A 173 25.00 -1.85 -1.16
CA PHE A 173 24.37 -2.98 -0.49
C PHE A 173 24.11 -4.18 -1.41
N SER A 174 24.42 -4.09 -2.71
CA SER A 174 24.04 -5.10 -3.72
C SER A 174 22.53 -5.41 -3.74
N CYS A 175 21.73 -4.40 -3.45
CA CYS A 175 20.26 -4.48 -3.36
C CYS A 175 19.63 -3.60 -4.43
N HIS A 176 18.36 -3.88 -4.75
CA HIS A 176 17.53 -2.99 -5.55
C HIS A 176 16.43 -2.38 -4.69
N ILE A 177 16.08 -1.12 -4.94
CA ILE A 177 14.95 -0.43 -4.33
C ILE A 177 14.36 0.60 -5.30
N PHE A 178 13.04 0.56 -5.49
CA PHE A 178 12.35 1.49 -6.38
C PHE A 178 11.75 2.65 -5.58
N ALA A 179 12.42 3.78 -5.59
CA ALA A 179 11.97 5.00 -4.93
C ALA A 179 11.29 5.96 -5.93
N PRO A 180 10.42 6.90 -5.49
CA PRO A 180 9.84 7.91 -6.36
C PRO A 180 10.90 8.69 -7.15
N ASP A 181 10.63 8.95 -8.44
CA ASP A 181 11.56 9.61 -9.38
C ASP A 181 11.91 11.05 -8.97
N GLU A 182 11.12 11.66 -8.09
CA GLU A 182 11.37 12.98 -7.53
C GLU A 182 12.49 13.02 -6.49
N LEU A 183 12.90 11.87 -5.93
CA LEU A 183 14.02 11.77 -4.99
C LEU A 183 15.36 11.83 -5.75
N LYS A 184 15.85 13.06 -6.00
CA LYS A 184 17.03 13.32 -6.84
C LYS A 184 18.24 13.82 -6.08
N SER A 185 18.04 14.47 -4.92
CA SER A 185 19.14 14.88 -4.05
C SER A 185 19.60 13.70 -3.21
N TYR A 186 20.90 13.52 -3.04
CA TYR A 186 21.42 12.42 -2.24
C TYR A 186 22.66 12.79 -1.44
N LYS A 187 22.89 12.05 -0.35
CA LYS A 187 24.10 12.05 0.45
C LYS A 187 24.54 10.60 0.67
N LYS A 188 25.84 10.35 0.58
CA LYS A 188 26.45 9.04 0.86
C LYS A 188 27.25 9.10 2.15
N GLY A 189 27.24 8.00 2.89
CA GLY A 189 28.06 7.72 4.07
C GLY A 189 28.63 6.32 4.01
N ASP A 190 29.30 5.91 5.07
CA ASP A 190 29.77 4.56 5.26
C ASP A 190 28.58 3.65 5.60
N HIS A 191 28.31 2.63 4.77
CA HIS A 191 27.11 1.78 4.87
C HIS A 191 25.81 2.57 5.05
N PHE A 192 25.71 3.71 4.35
CA PHE A 192 24.58 4.63 4.46
C PHE A 192 24.42 5.43 3.17
N PHE A 193 23.17 5.63 2.73
CA PHE A 193 22.80 6.74 1.86
C PHE A 193 21.44 7.31 2.25
N TRP A 194 21.21 8.55 1.87
CA TRP A 194 19.95 9.27 2.02
C TRP A 194 19.62 9.97 0.71
N THR A 195 18.36 9.86 0.27
CA THR A 195 17.81 10.57 -0.90
C THR A 195 16.58 11.40 -0.51
N SER A 196 16.39 12.52 -1.20
CA SER A 196 15.31 13.48 -0.90
C SER A 196 14.79 14.14 -2.17
N ASN A 197 13.51 14.58 -2.15
CA ASN A 197 12.95 15.44 -3.17
C ASN A 197 13.37 16.91 -3.03
N ASN A 198 13.93 17.31 -1.90
CA ASN A 198 14.45 18.65 -1.58
C ASN A 198 13.45 19.78 -1.89
N THR A 199 12.16 19.59 -1.59
CA THR A 199 11.12 20.60 -1.83
C THR A 199 10.77 21.34 -0.56
N ALA A 200 10.63 22.68 -0.63
CA ALA A 200 10.24 23.51 0.52
C ALA A 200 8.83 23.17 1.07
N SER A 201 7.99 22.57 0.24
CA SER A 201 6.61 22.27 0.62
C SER A 201 6.42 20.96 1.39
N GLY A 202 7.48 20.20 1.60
CA GLY A 202 7.48 18.93 2.32
C GLY A 202 8.63 18.04 1.82
N LEU A 203 9.53 17.71 2.72
CA LEU A 203 10.65 16.81 2.42
C LEU A 203 10.18 15.37 2.53
N GLU A 204 10.26 14.68 1.43
CA GLU A 204 10.07 13.25 1.33
C GLU A 204 11.42 12.58 1.16
N ASN A 205 11.72 11.60 2.00
CA ASN A 205 13.05 11.06 2.15
C ASN A 205 13.02 9.54 2.21
N ILE A 206 14.02 8.93 1.57
CA ILE A 206 14.37 7.52 1.78
C ILE A 206 15.84 7.47 2.16
N CYS A 207 16.18 6.70 3.18
CA CYS A 207 17.55 6.32 3.45
C CYS A 207 17.67 4.79 3.55
N MET A 208 18.85 4.31 3.26
CA MET A 208 19.25 2.92 3.51
C MET A 208 20.53 2.89 4.31
N TYR A 209 20.63 1.93 5.20
CA TYR A 209 21.82 1.68 6.00
C TYR A 209 21.93 0.20 6.38
N SER A 210 23.13 -0.21 6.77
CA SER A 210 23.31 -1.57 7.27
C SER A 210 24.24 -1.62 8.48
N TYR A 211 24.04 -2.63 9.30
CA TYR A 211 24.87 -2.97 10.46
C TYR A 211 24.95 -4.47 10.65
N GLU A 212 25.90 -4.95 11.44
CA GLU A 212 26.12 -6.37 11.68
C GLU A 212 24.89 -7.03 12.34
N TYR A 213 24.57 -8.24 11.88
CA TYR A 213 23.56 -9.08 12.50
C TYR A 213 24.20 -9.88 13.64
N GLU A 214 23.77 -9.63 14.86
CA GLU A 214 24.32 -10.24 16.08
C GLU A 214 23.40 -11.33 16.67
N GLY A 215 22.40 -11.78 15.91
CA GLY A 215 21.41 -12.76 16.34
C GLY A 215 20.04 -12.15 16.63
N PRO A 216 19.09 -12.94 17.20
CA PRO A 216 17.69 -12.51 17.35
C PRO A 216 17.48 -11.21 18.16
N GLN A 217 18.36 -10.91 19.11
CA GLN A 217 18.34 -9.68 19.91
C GLN A 217 18.45 -8.42 19.04
N THR A 218 19.03 -8.53 17.84
CA THR A 218 19.15 -7.43 16.87
C THR A 218 17.77 -6.86 16.47
N PHE A 219 16.71 -7.68 16.59
CA PHE A 219 15.34 -7.30 16.27
C PHE A 219 14.49 -6.92 17.48
N THR A 220 15.08 -6.71 18.66
CA THR A 220 14.37 -6.07 19.75
C THR A 220 14.17 -4.59 19.47
N LYS A 221 13.08 -4.01 19.98
CA LYS A 221 12.77 -2.58 19.80
C LYS A 221 13.93 -1.71 20.26
N GLU A 222 14.45 -1.98 21.43
CA GLU A 222 15.53 -1.22 22.07
C GLU A 222 16.80 -1.22 21.20
N TYR A 223 17.20 -2.40 20.71
CA TYR A 223 18.38 -2.54 19.86
C TYR A 223 18.20 -1.80 18.53
N MET A 224 17.09 -2.02 17.85
CA MET A 224 16.80 -1.39 16.54
C MET A 224 16.79 0.13 16.64
N LEU A 225 16.10 0.70 17.64
CA LEU A 225 16.02 2.15 17.80
C LEU A 225 17.35 2.76 18.23
N HIS A 226 18.13 2.10 19.08
CA HIS A 226 19.48 2.54 19.45
C HIS A 226 20.43 2.55 18.23
N LYS A 227 20.41 1.50 17.39
CA LYS A 227 21.22 1.46 16.16
C LYS A 227 20.78 2.54 15.18
N ARG A 228 19.46 2.70 14.98
CA ARG A 228 18.93 3.78 14.15
C ARG A 228 19.46 5.14 14.61
N ASP A 229 19.28 5.51 15.87
CA ASP A 229 19.67 6.81 16.40
C ASP A 229 21.17 7.05 16.26
N SER A 230 22.01 6.05 16.55
CA SER A 230 23.46 6.13 16.37
C SER A 230 23.87 6.38 14.90
N ILE A 231 23.18 5.75 13.95
CA ILE A 231 23.44 5.93 12.53
C ILE A 231 22.96 7.31 12.06
N MET A 232 21.79 7.74 12.54
CA MET A 232 21.24 9.07 12.21
C MET A 232 22.07 10.20 12.77
N GLU A 233 22.62 10.07 14.01
CA GLU A 233 23.53 11.03 14.61
C GLU A 233 24.77 11.26 13.73
N LYS A 234 25.37 10.19 13.20
CA LYS A 234 26.53 10.25 12.31
C LYS A 234 26.20 10.85 10.93
N ASN A 235 25.03 10.54 10.37
CA ASN A 235 24.75 10.78 8.95
C ASN A 235 23.74 11.92 8.70
N LEU A 236 22.85 12.23 9.64
CA LEU A 236 21.84 13.28 9.53
C LEU A 236 21.97 14.29 10.69
N PRO A 237 23.13 14.98 10.83
CA PRO A 237 23.29 16.06 11.79
C PRO A 237 22.42 17.25 11.39
N GLY A 238 22.01 18.05 12.38
CA GLY A 238 21.39 19.36 12.15
C GLY A 238 22.43 20.45 11.84
N GLU A 239 21.95 21.70 11.81
CA GLU A 239 22.80 22.86 11.47
C GLU A 239 23.84 23.21 12.56
N LYS A 240 23.55 22.88 13.81
CA LYS A 240 24.40 23.21 14.97
C LYS A 240 24.96 21.94 15.60
N GLU A 241 26.08 22.08 16.27
CA GLU A 241 26.70 21.00 17.04
C GLU A 241 25.71 20.43 18.08
N GLY A 242 25.63 19.10 18.18
CA GLY A 242 24.70 18.39 19.06
C GLY A 242 23.27 18.29 18.54
N MET A 243 22.98 18.79 17.32
CA MET A 243 21.71 18.58 16.62
C MET A 243 21.82 17.37 15.70
N TYR A 244 20.90 16.42 15.83
CA TYR A 244 20.79 15.24 14.96
C TYR A 244 19.41 14.60 15.07
N MET A 245 19.07 13.79 14.08
CA MET A 245 17.81 13.06 14.04
C MET A 245 17.77 11.97 15.11
N GLN A 246 16.72 11.95 15.91
CA GLN A 246 16.43 10.94 16.93
C GLN A 246 15.02 10.34 16.77
N THR A 247 14.80 9.19 17.42
CA THR A 247 13.50 8.49 17.46
C THR A 247 12.73 8.88 18.73
N ASP A 248 11.43 9.17 18.58
CA ASP A 248 10.50 9.13 19.71
C ASP A 248 10.20 7.67 20.07
N THR A 249 10.93 7.15 21.05
CA THR A 249 10.84 5.75 21.46
C THR A 249 9.49 5.37 22.08
N LEU A 250 8.76 6.33 22.65
CA LEU A 250 7.46 6.10 23.28
C LEU A 250 6.37 5.85 22.21
N CYS A 251 6.39 6.64 21.15
CA CYS A 251 5.41 6.56 20.05
C CYS A 251 5.78 5.55 18.97
N THR A 252 6.94 4.90 19.05
CA THR A 252 7.39 3.96 18.02
C THR A 252 6.90 2.55 18.29
N LEU A 253 6.26 1.97 17.28
CA LEU A 253 5.82 0.56 17.20
C LEU A 253 6.83 -0.25 16.43
N VAL A 254 7.11 -1.46 16.90
CA VAL A 254 7.96 -2.45 16.20
C VAL A 254 7.20 -3.76 16.12
N LYS A 255 7.11 -4.34 14.93
CA LYS A 255 6.40 -5.60 14.70
C LYS A 255 7.03 -6.41 13.58
N PRO A 256 6.92 -7.75 13.61
CA PRO A 256 7.28 -8.59 12.46
C PRO A 256 6.30 -8.38 11.32
N ILE A 257 6.82 -8.40 10.10
CA ILE A 257 6.07 -8.37 8.85
C ILE A 257 6.66 -9.38 7.87
N VAL A 258 5.96 -9.63 6.77
CA VAL A 258 6.45 -10.46 5.66
C VAL A 258 6.66 -9.58 4.43
N VAL A 259 7.85 -9.63 3.84
CA VAL A 259 8.20 -8.95 2.59
C VAL A 259 8.85 -9.98 1.66
N HIS A 260 8.38 -10.13 0.43
CA HIS A 260 8.83 -11.15 -0.54
C HIS A 260 8.86 -12.58 0.06
N ASN A 261 7.82 -12.93 0.82
CA ASN A 261 7.71 -14.21 1.56
C ASN A 261 8.82 -14.45 2.60
N ASN A 262 9.59 -13.44 2.95
CA ASN A 262 10.66 -13.49 3.94
C ASN A 262 10.35 -12.64 5.16
N PHE A 263 10.93 -13.01 6.30
CA PHE A 263 10.83 -12.25 7.54
C PHE A 263 11.45 -10.85 7.40
N ALA A 264 10.75 -9.86 7.91
CA ALA A 264 11.22 -8.50 8.10
C ALA A 264 10.70 -7.92 9.42
N MET A 265 11.37 -6.92 9.96
CA MET A 265 10.86 -6.13 11.07
C MET A 265 10.50 -4.72 10.60
N GLU A 266 9.26 -4.32 10.82
CA GLU A 266 8.82 -2.93 10.64
C GLU A 266 9.02 -2.16 11.93
N ALA A 267 9.66 -0.98 11.85
CA ALA A 267 9.56 0.03 12.89
C ALA A 267 8.82 1.25 12.31
N ARG A 268 7.86 1.77 13.06
CA ARG A 268 6.99 2.88 12.63
C ARG A 268 6.73 3.80 13.78
N GLY A 269 6.97 5.09 13.60
CA GLY A 269 6.80 6.07 14.67
C GLY A 269 7.15 7.49 14.24
N LEU A 270 7.62 8.27 15.20
CA LEU A 270 8.01 9.66 15.00
C LEU A 270 9.52 9.84 15.16
N TRP A 271 10.08 10.67 14.32
CA TRP A 271 11.42 11.21 14.48
C TRP A 271 11.36 12.68 14.82
N PHE A 272 12.37 13.17 15.48
CA PHE A 272 12.57 14.59 15.76
C PHE A 272 14.04 14.94 15.67
N MET A 273 14.32 16.21 15.40
CA MET A 273 15.67 16.73 15.43
C MET A 273 15.97 17.20 16.87
N LYS A 274 16.98 16.62 17.52
CA LYS A 274 17.42 17.02 18.86
C LYS A 274 17.77 18.50 18.85
N ASN A 275 17.28 19.25 19.83
CA ASN A 275 17.45 20.69 19.97
C ASN A 275 16.88 21.55 18.82
N ASP A 276 15.86 21.03 18.10
CA ASP A 276 15.12 21.73 17.05
C ASP A 276 13.63 21.34 17.10
N CYS A 277 12.80 22.10 16.38
CA CYS A 277 11.37 21.83 16.24
C CYS A 277 11.02 20.91 15.05
N MET A 278 12.02 20.50 14.25
CA MET A 278 11.79 19.60 13.13
C MET A 278 11.44 18.19 13.60
N GLY A 279 10.45 17.59 12.96
CA GLY A 279 10.03 16.21 13.23
C GLY A 279 8.96 15.73 12.27
N GLY A 280 8.66 14.45 12.32
CA GLY A 280 7.65 13.85 11.46
C GLY A 280 7.56 12.33 11.58
N PRO A 281 6.75 11.68 10.76
CA PRO A 281 6.64 10.23 10.75
C PRO A 281 7.83 9.58 10.05
N PHE A 282 8.14 8.36 10.48
CA PHE A 282 9.00 7.44 9.75
C PHE A 282 8.42 6.03 9.73
N VAL A 283 8.85 5.24 8.76
CA VAL A 283 8.65 3.81 8.68
C VAL A 283 9.91 3.16 8.13
N SER A 284 10.34 2.06 8.70
CA SER A 284 11.51 1.32 8.25
C SER A 284 11.24 -0.18 8.19
N HIS A 285 11.85 -0.86 7.22
CA HIS A 285 11.90 -2.32 7.11
C HIS A 285 13.33 -2.77 7.31
N SER A 286 13.55 -3.65 8.29
CA SER A 286 14.85 -4.24 8.61
C SER A 286 14.85 -5.70 8.22
N ARG A 287 15.83 -6.13 7.40
CA ARG A 287 15.93 -7.47 6.84
C ARG A 287 17.38 -7.98 6.93
N VAL A 288 17.55 -9.28 7.14
CA VAL A 288 18.90 -9.88 7.15
C VAL A 288 19.30 -10.21 5.72
N ASP A 289 20.42 -9.66 5.28
CA ASP A 289 21.18 -10.15 4.16
C ASP A 289 22.07 -11.29 4.66
N THR A 290 21.75 -12.50 4.23
CA THR A 290 22.44 -13.72 4.70
C THR A 290 23.81 -13.91 4.03
N GLU A 291 24.09 -13.26 2.90
CA GLU A 291 25.39 -13.32 2.23
C GLU A 291 26.46 -12.53 2.98
N THR A 292 26.09 -11.35 3.46
CA THR A 292 27.02 -10.46 4.16
C THR A 292 26.88 -10.55 5.69
N ASN A 293 25.89 -11.32 6.21
CA ASN A 293 25.52 -11.37 7.63
C ASN A 293 25.24 -9.99 8.24
N ARG A 294 24.56 -9.13 7.48
CA ARG A 294 24.20 -7.77 7.90
C ARG A 294 22.69 -7.59 7.92
N VAL A 295 22.20 -6.73 8.80
CA VAL A 295 20.85 -6.18 8.68
C VAL A 295 20.89 -5.01 7.72
N VAL A 296 20.14 -5.11 6.64
CA VAL A 296 19.87 -4.02 5.70
C VAL A 296 18.56 -3.37 6.08
N VAL A 297 18.56 -2.06 6.25
CA VAL A 297 17.38 -1.27 6.60
C VAL A 297 17.09 -0.28 5.48
N ALA A 298 15.86 -0.33 4.97
CA ALA A 298 15.28 0.74 4.17
C ALA A 298 14.31 1.54 5.03
N GLU A 299 14.45 2.84 5.05
CA GLU A 299 13.63 3.74 5.87
C GLU A 299 13.09 4.89 5.04
N ALA A 300 11.82 5.18 5.21
CA ALA A 300 11.14 6.35 4.69
C ALA A 300 10.80 7.31 5.82
N PHE A 301 11.02 8.61 5.64
CA PHE A 301 10.63 9.63 6.61
C PHE A 301 10.19 10.93 5.93
N VAL A 302 9.31 11.67 6.58
CA VAL A 302 8.69 12.87 6.03
C VAL A 302 8.85 14.04 7.00
N TYR A 303 9.22 15.22 6.46
CA TYR A 303 9.07 16.50 7.13
C TYR A 303 8.11 17.37 6.31
N ALA A 304 6.91 17.59 6.81
CA ALA A 304 5.88 18.38 6.11
C ALA A 304 5.04 19.14 7.16
N PRO A 305 5.57 20.24 7.70
CA PRO A 305 4.83 21.04 8.68
C PRO A 305 3.50 21.51 8.07
N GLU A 306 2.45 21.58 8.89
CA GLU A 306 1.11 22.04 8.53
C GLU A 306 0.38 21.22 7.45
N LYS A 307 0.93 20.08 7.00
CA LYS A 307 0.30 19.21 6.01
C LYS A 307 -0.08 17.86 6.60
N LYS A 308 -1.10 17.22 5.99
CA LYS A 308 -1.40 15.82 6.20
C LYS A 308 -0.26 14.95 5.65
N LYS A 309 0.14 13.93 6.43
CA LYS A 309 1.34 13.13 6.17
C LYS A 309 1.03 11.72 5.70
N ARG A 310 -0.22 11.27 5.86
CA ARG A 310 -0.64 9.92 5.46
C ARG A 310 -0.24 9.58 4.02
N ASP A 311 -0.67 10.40 3.06
CA ASP A 311 -0.44 10.09 1.64
C ASP A 311 1.06 10.16 1.29
N LEU A 312 1.82 11.04 1.95
CA LEU A 312 3.27 11.16 1.75
C LEU A 312 4.02 9.93 2.27
N ILE A 313 3.79 9.58 3.55
CA ILE A 313 4.50 8.45 4.14
C ILE A 313 4.13 7.12 3.48
N ARG A 314 2.85 6.89 3.14
CA ARG A 314 2.41 5.66 2.47
C ARG A 314 2.96 5.53 1.04
N ARG A 315 3.14 6.64 0.33
CA ARG A 315 3.79 6.64 -0.98
C ARG A 315 5.25 6.18 -0.88
N LEU A 316 5.97 6.67 0.12
CA LEU A 316 7.34 6.27 0.37
C LEU A 316 7.46 4.85 0.93
N GLU A 317 6.53 4.46 1.79
CA GLU A 317 6.45 3.11 2.34
C GLU A 317 6.35 2.04 1.26
N ALA A 318 5.67 2.33 0.15
CA ALA A 318 5.61 1.41 -0.99
C ALA A 318 7.00 1.07 -1.54
N SER A 319 7.96 1.99 -1.47
CA SER A 319 9.35 1.75 -1.87
C SER A 319 10.03 0.70 -0.99
N LEU A 320 9.72 0.66 0.30
CA LEU A 320 10.34 -0.30 1.23
C LEU A 320 9.96 -1.75 0.91
N TYR A 321 8.77 -1.95 0.36
CA TYR A 321 8.31 -3.25 -0.12
C TYR A 321 8.95 -3.67 -1.45
N THR A 322 9.63 -2.76 -2.16
CA THR A 322 10.37 -3.09 -3.37
C THR A 322 11.84 -3.43 -3.10
N LEU A 323 12.29 -3.35 -1.82
CA LEU A 323 13.66 -3.72 -1.47
C LEU A 323 13.88 -5.20 -1.78
N GLU A 324 14.75 -5.46 -2.73
CA GLU A 324 15.18 -6.79 -3.14
C GLU A 324 16.62 -7.01 -2.66
N LEU A 325 16.79 -7.94 -1.73
CA LEU A 325 18.09 -8.38 -1.26
C LEU A 325 18.72 -9.37 -2.26
N PRO A 326 20.03 -9.57 -2.27
CA PRO A 326 20.66 -10.62 -3.07
C PRO A 326 19.94 -11.96 -2.90
N GLN A 327 19.68 -12.66 -4.01
CA GLN A 327 19.00 -13.96 -4.07
C GLN A 327 17.52 -13.98 -3.68
N GLU A 328 16.85 -12.83 -3.54
CA GLU A 328 15.42 -12.78 -3.31
C GLU A 328 14.63 -12.66 -4.62
N GLN A 329 13.45 -13.27 -4.62
CA GLN A 329 12.50 -13.10 -5.71
C GLN A 329 11.51 -12.00 -5.33
N TYR A 330 11.43 -10.94 -6.12
CA TYR A 330 10.43 -9.87 -5.98
C TYR A 330 9.02 -10.42 -6.23
N SER A 331 8.09 -10.12 -5.34
CA SER A 331 6.67 -10.45 -5.49
C SER A 331 5.79 -9.32 -4.97
N LEU A 332 4.57 -9.21 -5.51
CA LEU A 332 3.55 -8.33 -4.96
C LEU A 332 3.10 -8.84 -3.59
N ILE A 333 2.68 -7.92 -2.73
CA ILE A 333 2.10 -8.25 -1.42
C ILE A 333 0.78 -9.00 -1.64
N ASP A 334 0.69 -10.22 -1.12
CA ASP A 334 -0.49 -11.06 -1.21
C ASP A 334 -1.67 -10.50 -0.42
N THR A 335 -2.87 -10.79 -0.91
CA THR A 335 -4.13 -10.50 -0.23
C THR A 335 -4.81 -11.83 0.12
N ASP A 336 -5.04 -12.09 1.40
CA ASP A 336 -5.60 -13.35 1.90
C ASP A 336 -7.14 -13.46 1.75
N VAL A 337 -7.74 -12.71 0.82
CA VAL A 337 -9.19 -12.68 0.57
C VAL A 337 -9.52 -13.44 -0.71
N GLU A 338 -10.57 -14.29 -0.66
CA GLU A 338 -11.03 -15.05 -1.83
C GLU A 338 -11.42 -14.12 -2.99
N GLU A 339 -10.85 -14.36 -4.15
CA GLU A 339 -11.23 -13.68 -5.39
C GLU A 339 -12.57 -14.21 -5.91
N GLU A 340 -13.50 -13.32 -6.28
CA GLU A 340 -14.73 -13.70 -6.95
C GLU A 340 -14.38 -14.33 -8.32
N GLU A 341 -14.79 -15.58 -8.55
CA GLU A 341 -14.67 -16.18 -9.88
C GLU A 341 -15.37 -15.29 -10.90
N LYS A 342 -14.66 -14.91 -11.97
CA LYS A 342 -15.27 -14.25 -13.11
C LYS A 342 -16.33 -15.19 -13.65
N SER A 343 -17.61 -14.88 -13.43
CA SER A 343 -18.69 -15.64 -14.01
C SER A 343 -18.49 -15.61 -15.54
N LYS A 344 -18.19 -16.76 -16.10
CA LYS A 344 -18.20 -16.93 -17.56
C LYS A 344 -19.65 -16.77 -18.01
N ASN A 345 -20.02 -15.60 -18.52
CA ASN A 345 -21.19 -15.38 -19.34
C ASN A 345 -20.78 -15.43 -20.82
#